data_a4701a02d7edeee92936148dd19c0e70
#
_entry.id   a4701a02d7edeee92936148dd19c0e70
#
_cell.length_a   1.000
_cell.length_b   1.000
_cell.length_c   1.000
_cell.angle_alpha   90.00
_cell.angle_beta   90.00
_cell.angle_gamma   90.00
#
_symmetry.space_group_name_H-M   'P 1'
#
loop_
_entity.id
_entity.type
_entity.pdbx_description
1 polymer ?
#
loop_
_entity_poly.entity_id
_entity_poly.type
_entity_poly.pdbx_seq_one_letter_code
_entity_poly.pdbx_strand_id
1 'polypeptide(L)'
;MLITLFALIACGSSDNDDPTPSAAITVDTESISAPAEGGTYTVKVTTTGKEWGTYVDGSFLKVSNNYTNAQAGNIVVEVEKNSEMNVRSGLITVMSGSARKTIAVTQAAAEAPEYEAPAGYSLVWHDEFDEGMELNSNDWTHEVQKDHWVNNELQNYVNHVSPGGGKVTEIKDGHLRIHCFKENGKIYSGRVYAKVKEGWKYGYIEASIKLPKGKGTWPAFWMMPVNFHSWPADGEIDIMEEVGVNPNYVSSSLHATAHVHSNNTQVTHEMYCAGAEDDFHTYAIKWTHENITTYVDGKVQLSYDNRGLGRDDWPYDDPFYVILNLAWGGDWGGMNGVNESALPVTMEIDYVRVFQKK
;
A
#
# COMPACT_ATOMS: atom_id res chain seq x y z
N MET A 1 9.66 -23.97 2.69
CA MET A 1 8.92 -24.83 3.63
C MET A 1 9.54 -26.22 3.58
N LEU A 2 10.48 -26.50 4.49
CA LEU A 2 11.15 -27.80 4.56
C LEU A 2 10.74 -28.43 5.89
N ILE A 3 9.82 -29.40 5.82
CA ILE A 3 9.41 -30.20 6.97
C ILE A 3 10.40 -31.37 7.05
N THR A 4 11.27 -31.35 8.07
CA THR A 4 12.14 -32.49 8.36
C THR A 4 11.37 -33.42 9.28
N LEU A 5 10.91 -34.52 8.71
CA LEU A 5 10.22 -35.60 9.41
C LEU A 5 11.27 -36.51 10.08
N PHE A 6 11.29 -36.53 11.41
CA PHE A 6 12.10 -37.53 12.15
C PHE A 6 11.35 -38.87 12.20
N ALA A 7 11.91 -39.88 11.55
CA ALA A 7 11.41 -41.24 11.66
C ALA A 7 11.92 -41.88 12.96
N LEU A 8 11.01 -42.34 13.79
CA LEU A 8 11.29 -43.18 14.95
C LEU A 8 11.42 -44.65 14.48
N ILE A 9 12.61 -45.19 14.62
CA ILE A 9 12.85 -46.65 14.51
C ILE A 9 12.62 -47.22 15.92
N ALA A 10 11.59 -48.04 16.07
CA ALA A 10 11.40 -48.86 17.25
C ALA A 10 12.12 -50.17 17.09
N CYS A 11 13.14 -50.44 17.91
CA CYS A 11 13.63 -51.78 18.19
C CYS A 11 13.32 -52.10 19.65
N GLY A 12 12.54 -53.15 19.88
CA GLY A 12 12.21 -53.63 21.19
C GLY A 12 13.36 -54.39 21.84
N SER A 13 13.57 -54.14 23.13
CA SER A 13 14.10 -55.09 24.10
C SER A 13 13.56 -54.70 25.48
N SER A 14 13.04 -55.67 26.17
CA SER A 14 12.52 -55.60 27.52
C SER A 14 13.63 -55.28 28.51
N ASP A 15 13.52 -54.12 29.16
CA ASP A 15 14.15 -53.85 30.46
C ASP A 15 13.31 -52.86 31.24
N ASN A 16 13.26 -53.03 32.55
CA ASN A 16 12.48 -52.26 33.52
C ASN A 16 12.68 -50.74 33.33
N ASP A 17 11.77 -50.10 32.59
CA ASP A 17 11.73 -48.65 32.47
C ASP A 17 11.06 -48.07 33.74
N ASP A 18 11.90 -47.64 34.65
CA ASP A 18 11.55 -46.57 35.59
C ASP A 18 11.18 -45.33 34.74
N PRO A 19 10.02 -44.73 34.85
CA PRO A 19 9.57 -43.65 33.96
C PRO A 19 10.56 -42.49 34.07
N THR A 20 11.37 -42.29 33.04
CA THR A 20 12.29 -41.16 32.95
C THR A 20 11.43 -39.91 33.16
N PRO A 21 11.70 -39.08 34.19
CA PRO A 21 10.87 -37.89 34.46
C PRO A 21 10.77 -37.07 33.21
N SER A 22 9.55 -36.69 32.82
CA SER A 22 9.33 -35.85 31.67
C SER A 22 10.14 -34.54 31.82
N ALA A 23 10.84 -34.13 30.77
CA ALA A 23 11.59 -32.87 30.82
C ALA A 23 10.66 -31.74 31.28
N ALA A 24 11.17 -30.84 32.13
CA ALA A 24 10.50 -29.61 32.50
C ALA A 24 11.20 -28.42 31.85
N ILE A 25 10.47 -27.38 31.46
CA ILE A 25 10.99 -26.15 30.91
C ILE A 25 10.53 -25.00 31.77
N THR A 26 11.47 -24.09 32.08
CA THR A 26 11.15 -22.79 32.69
C THR A 26 11.74 -21.67 31.81
N VAL A 27 10.98 -20.58 31.72
CA VAL A 27 11.42 -19.33 31.12
C VAL A 27 11.26 -18.22 32.17
N ASP A 28 12.15 -17.26 32.16
CA ASP A 28 12.07 -16.10 33.08
C ASP A 28 11.01 -15.08 32.65
N THR A 29 10.57 -15.15 31.39
CA THR A 29 9.58 -14.26 30.80
C THR A 29 8.57 -15.08 30.00
N GLU A 30 7.29 -14.99 30.32
CA GLU A 30 6.20 -15.71 29.64
C GLU A 30 5.45 -14.82 28.62
N SER A 31 5.68 -13.49 28.67
CA SER A 31 5.08 -12.53 27.74
C SER A 31 6.02 -11.38 27.45
N ILE A 32 6.06 -10.93 26.21
CA ILE A 32 6.78 -9.75 25.72
C ILE A 32 5.76 -8.76 25.20
N SER A 33 5.76 -7.55 25.73
CA SER A 33 4.99 -6.43 25.18
C SER A 33 5.98 -5.49 24.50
N ALA A 34 5.95 -5.46 23.17
CA ALA A 34 6.81 -4.62 22.35
C ALA A 34 6.10 -3.33 21.93
N PRO A 35 6.80 -2.19 21.85
CA PRO A 35 6.27 -1.00 21.20
C PRO A 35 6.17 -1.21 19.69
N ALA A 36 5.52 -0.29 18.98
CA ALA A 36 5.42 -0.32 17.53
C ALA A 36 6.78 -0.38 16.83
N GLU A 37 7.76 0.37 17.33
CA GLU A 37 9.14 0.39 16.80
C GLU A 37 9.89 -0.95 16.94
N GLY A 38 9.28 -1.93 17.61
CA GLY A 38 9.89 -3.23 17.82
C GLY A 38 10.94 -3.21 18.94
N GLY A 39 11.94 -4.07 18.83
CA GLY A 39 13.03 -4.15 19.79
C GLY A 39 13.61 -5.53 19.93
N THR A 40 14.67 -5.64 20.75
CA THR A 40 15.36 -6.90 21.03
C THR A 40 15.18 -7.27 22.50
N TYR A 41 14.75 -8.51 22.73
CA TYR A 41 14.44 -9.07 24.05
C TYR A 41 15.26 -10.32 24.28
N THR A 42 15.72 -10.52 25.51
CA THR A 42 16.44 -11.74 25.90
C THR A 42 15.60 -12.50 26.91
N VAL A 43 15.35 -13.77 26.64
CA VAL A 43 14.61 -14.65 27.54
C VAL A 43 15.54 -15.83 27.93
N LYS A 44 15.69 -16.02 29.25
CA LYS A 44 16.45 -17.14 29.79
C LYS A 44 15.59 -18.38 29.81
N VAL A 45 16.13 -19.45 29.25
CA VAL A 45 15.50 -20.78 29.23
C VAL A 45 16.31 -21.72 30.09
N THR A 46 15.63 -22.55 30.91
CA THR A 46 16.23 -23.70 31.59
C THR A 46 15.35 -24.93 31.38
N THR A 47 15.98 -26.11 31.29
CA THR A 47 15.29 -27.39 31.18
C THR A 47 15.96 -28.46 32.02
N THR A 48 15.21 -29.45 32.45
CA THR A 48 15.74 -30.70 33.03
C THR A 48 16.11 -31.73 31.94
N GLY A 49 15.73 -31.43 30.67
CA GLY A 49 16.10 -32.23 29.51
C GLY A 49 17.56 -31.96 29.07
N LYS A 50 18.04 -32.76 28.11
CA LYS A 50 19.42 -32.65 27.59
C LYS A 50 19.57 -31.45 26.61
N GLU A 51 18.50 -31.06 25.97
CA GLU A 51 18.47 -30.06 24.91
C GLU A 51 17.13 -29.33 24.87
N TRP A 52 17.10 -28.19 24.24
CA TRP A 52 15.88 -27.47 23.96
C TRP A 52 16.01 -26.70 22.61
N GLY A 53 14.87 -26.39 22.02
CA GLY A 53 14.76 -25.59 20.81
C GLY A 53 13.50 -24.74 20.81
N THR A 54 13.35 -23.87 19.80
CA THR A 54 12.20 -22.99 19.68
C THR A 54 11.49 -23.16 18.35
N TYR A 55 10.20 -22.96 18.36
CA TYR A 55 9.34 -22.74 17.18
C TYR A 55 8.71 -21.36 17.30
N VAL A 56 8.62 -20.61 16.18
CA VAL A 56 8.11 -19.25 16.15
C VAL A 56 6.89 -19.21 15.25
N ASP A 57 5.81 -18.64 15.76
CA ASP A 57 4.60 -18.33 15.03
C ASP A 57 4.39 -16.80 15.06
N GLY A 58 4.56 -16.17 13.92
CA GLY A 58 4.55 -14.72 13.73
C GLY A 58 5.72 -14.28 12.82
N SER A 59 5.40 -13.81 11.61
CA SER A 59 6.39 -13.43 10.59
C SER A 59 7.28 -12.25 11.02
N PHE A 60 6.82 -11.43 11.96
CA PHE A 60 7.50 -10.28 12.52
C PHE A 60 8.48 -10.61 13.67
N LEU A 61 8.60 -11.88 14.02
CA LEU A 61 9.48 -12.37 15.08
C LEU A 61 10.67 -13.10 14.49
N LYS A 62 11.87 -12.69 14.86
CA LYS A 62 13.11 -13.43 14.59
C LYS A 62 13.70 -13.87 15.90
N VAL A 63 14.06 -15.16 15.98
CA VAL A 63 14.68 -15.75 17.18
C VAL A 63 16.02 -16.30 16.81
N SER A 64 17.05 -15.81 17.50
CA SER A 64 18.41 -16.34 17.44
C SER A 64 18.75 -17.10 18.74
N ASN A 65 19.81 -17.93 18.67
CA ASN A 65 20.11 -18.90 19.74
C ASN A 65 18.92 -19.83 20.04
N ASN A 66 18.25 -20.25 18.98
CA ASN A 66 16.98 -20.98 18.99
C ASN A 66 17.09 -22.47 19.30
N TYR A 67 18.32 -22.96 19.50
CA TYR A 67 18.61 -24.35 19.85
C TYR A 67 19.89 -24.46 20.69
N THR A 68 19.91 -25.36 21.67
CA THR A 68 21.11 -25.71 22.44
C THR A 68 21.00 -27.12 22.98
N ASN A 69 22.15 -27.80 23.10
CA ASN A 69 22.31 -29.07 23.80
C ASN A 69 22.72 -28.94 25.28
N ALA A 70 22.50 -27.73 25.84
CA ALA A 70 22.71 -27.43 27.26
C ALA A 70 21.38 -27.30 27.99
N GLN A 71 21.41 -27.48 29.33
CA GLN A 71 20.24 -27.36 30.19
C GLN A 71 19.80 -25.91 30.42
N ALA A 72 20.62 -24.92 30.09
CA ALA A 72 20.29 -23.52 30.21
C ALA A 72 20.88 -22.73 29.06
N GLY A 73 20.19 -21.65 28.65
CA GLY A 73 20.65 -20.72 27.62
C GLY A 73 19.71 -19.52 27.53
N ASN A 74 20.06 -18.60 26.65
CA ASN A 74 19.25 -17.43 26.36
C ASN A 74 18.81 -17.47 24.90
N ILE A 75 17.54 -17.23 24.64
CA ILE A 75 17.05 -16.84 23.31
C ILE A 75 17.06 -15.33 23.18
N VAL A 76 17.38 -14.85 21.98
CA VAL A 76 17.27 -13.44 21.63
C VAL A 76 16.14 -13.33 20.65
N VAL A 77 15.12 -12.55 21.02
CA VAL A 77 13.92 -12.29 20.25
C VAL A 77 14.02 -10.89 19.67
N GLU A 78 14.13 -10.78 18.38
CA GLU A 78 14.00 -9.54 17.64
C GLU A 78 12.54 -9.41 17.18
N VAL A 79 11.89 -8.32 17.56
CA VAL A 79 10.55 -7.94 17.14
C VAL A 79 10.72 -6.83 16.13
N GLU A 80 10.31 -7.09 14.88
CA GLU A 80 10.40 -6.09 13.80
C GLU A 80 9.41 -4.94 14.03
N LYS A 81 9.69 -3.76 13.46
CA LYS A 81 8.78 -2.62 13.50
C LYS A 81 7.38 -3.01 13.01
N ASN A 82 6.35 -2.52 13.69
CA ASN A 82 4.96 -2.58 13.27
C ASN A 82 4.55 -1.23 12.71
N SER A 83 4.47 -1.12 11.40
CA SER A 83 3.97 0.07 10.70
C SER A 83 2.44 0.08 10.56
N GLU A 84 1.78 -1.02 10.95
CA GLU A 84 0.32 -1.14 10.87
C GLU A 84 -0.37 -0.47 12.08
N MET A 85 -1.52 0.13 11.85
CA MET A 85 -2.34 0.75 12.89
C MET A 85 -3.10 -0.26 13.78
N ASN A 86 -2.74 -1.53 13.69
CA ASN A 86 -3.33 -2.62 14.46
C ASN A 86 -2.28 -3.30 15.33
N VAL A 87 -2.70 -3.67 16.55
CA VAL A 87 -1.92 -4.54 17.42
C VAL A 87 -1.73 -5.89 16.75
N ARG A 88 -0.53 -6.44 16.80
CA ARG A 88 -0.28 -7.80 16.32
C ARG A 88 0.31 -8.68 17.42
N SER A 89 0.09 -9.99 17.30
CA SER A 89 0.51 -10.97 18.29
C SER A 89 1.17 -12.18 17.64
N GLY A 90 2.11 -12.79 18.34
CA GLY A 90 2.80 -14.00 17.93
C GLY A 90 3.15 -14.85 19.13
N LEU A 91 3.63 -16.06 18.89
CA LEU A 91 4.01 -17.03 19.92
C LEU A 91 5.39 -17.61 19.65
N ILE A 92 6.18 -17.74 20.71
CA ILE A 92 7.42 -18.51 20.68
C ILE A 92 7.21 -19.72 21.59
N THR A 93 7.35 -20.92 21.03
CA THR A 93 7.22 -22.16 21.77
C THR A 93 8.61 -22.74 22.02
N VAL A 94 9.00 -22.84 23.28
CA VAL A 94 10.22 -23.57 23.70
C VAL A 94 9.88 -25.01 23.93
N MET A 95 10.69 -25.93 23.42
CA MET A 95 10.46 -27.38 23.42
C MET A 95 11.68 -28.11 23.97
N SER A 96 11.44 -29.11 24.82
CA SER A 96 12.46 -30.06 25.30
C SER A 96 11.83 -31.44 25.47
N GLY A 97 12.14 -32.38 24.62
CA GLY A 97 11.42 -33.64 24.51
C GLY A 97 9.92 -33.39 24.27
N SER A 98 9.05 -33.92 25.14
CA SER A 98 7.59 -33.71 25.09
C SER A 98 7.14 -32.41 25.77
N ALA A 99 7.99 -31.80 26.60
CA ALA A 99 7.66 -30.55 27.29
C ALA A 99 7.57 -29.36 26.32
N ARG A 100 6.63 -28.45 26.61
CA ARG A 100 6.38 -27.23 25.84
C ARG A 100 6.17 -26.07 26.81
N LYS A 101 6.72 -24.92 26.50
CA LYS A 101 6.48 -23.64 27.19
C LYS A 101 6.33 -22.55 26.15
N THR A 102 5.29 -21.74 26.27
CA THR A 102 5.04 -20.64 25.33
C THR A 102 5.42 -19.29 25.92
N ILE A 103 5.91 -18.40 25.07
CA ILE A 103 6.13 -16.99 25.33
C ILE A 103 5.22 -16.23 24.37
N ALA A 104 4.25 -15.52 24.92
CA ALA A 104 3.36 -14.67 24.11
C ALA A 104 4.08 -13.36 23.75
N VAL A 105 4.00 -12.93 22.51
CA VAL A 105 4.50 -11.62 22.09
C VAL A 105 3.33 -10.80 21.58
N THR A 106 3.13 -9.62 22.17
CA THR A 106 2.15 -8.63 21.71
C THR A 106 2.90 -7.37 21.34
N GLN A 107 2.64 -6.84 20.18
CA GLN A 107 3.25 -5.60 19.73
C GLN A 107 2.18 -4.54 19.52
N ALA A 108 2.44 -3.34 20.02
CA ALA A 108 1.56 -2.20 19.85
C ALA A 108 1.38 -1.85 18.36
N ALA A 109 0.22 -1.29 18.03
CA ALA A 109 0.00 -0.62 16.76
C ALA A 109 0.97 0.57 16.61
N ALA A 110 1.30 0.93 15.38
CA ALA A 110 1.92 2.22 15.10
C ALA A 110 1.04 3.34 15.69
N GLU A 111 1.67 4.37 16.27
CA GLU A 111 0.94 5.59 16.58
C GLU A 111 0.51 6.22 15.24
N ALA A 112 -0.77 6.59 15.14
CA ALA A 112 -1.21 7.36 14.00
C ALA A 112 -0.37 8.65 13.96
N PRO A 113 0.28 8.96 12.84
CA PRO A 113 0.97 10.24 12.70
C PRO A 113 -0.01 11.35 13.08
N GLU A 114 0.44 12.37 13.82
CA GLU A 114 -0.35 13.58 14.09
C GLU A 114 -0.49 14.40 12.79
N TYR A 115 -1.22 13.85 11.82
CA TYR A 115 -1.62 14.64 10.66
C TYR A 115 -2.90 15.40 10.98
N GLU A 116 -2.99 16.63 10.48
CA GLU A 116 -4.14 17.49 10.68
C GLU A 116 -5.34 16.91 9.93
N ALA A 117 -6.07 16.03 10.61
CA ALA A 117 -7.29 15.44 10.06
C ALA A 117 -8.38 16.51 9.92
N PRO A 118 -9.17 16.51 8.83
CA PRO A 118 -10.34 17.37 8.73
C PRO A 118 -11.28 17.16 9.92
N ALA A 119 -11.94 18.22 10.38
CA ALA A 119 -12.78 18.18 11.57
C ALA A 119 -13.84 17.05 11.50
N GLY A 120 -13.84 16.17 12.50
CA GLY A 120 -14.73 15.00 12.59
C GLY A 120 -14.29 13.76 11.81
N TYR A 121 -13.08 13.77 11.26
CA TYR A 121 -12.47 12.63 10.59
C TYR A 121 -11.31 12.07 11.41
N SER A 122 -10.95 10.83 11.14
CA SER A 122 -9.75 10.16 11.68
C SER A 122 -9.01 9.48 10.57
N LEU A 123 -7.68 9.49 10.62
CA LEU A 123 -6.84 8.74 9.72
C LEU A 123 -7.16 7.25 9.85
N VAL A 124 -7.38 6.58 8.72
CA VAL A 124 -7.66 5.13 8.66
C VAL A 124 -6.63 4.37 7.84
N TRP A 125 -5.95 5.04 6.93
CA TRP A 125 -4.86 4.50 6.14
C TRP A 125 -3.98 5.63 5.59
N HIS A 126 -2.69 5.35 5.45
CA HIS A 126 -1.74 6.26 4.80
C HIS A 126 -0.53 5.51 4.26
N ASP A 127 0.18 6.14 3.35
CA ASP A 127 1.54 5.81 2.96
C ASP A 127 2.31 7.13 2.79
N GLU A 128 3.38 7.29 3.57
CA GLU A 128 4.26 8.47 3.54
C GLU A 128 5.51 8.21 2.72
N PHE A 129 5.65 7.02 2.15
CA PHE A 129 6.78 6.60 1.33
C PHE A 129 8.16 6.79 1.99
N ASP A 130 8.20 6.82 3.32
CA ASP A 130 9.42 7.02 4.11
C ASP A 130 10.28 5.77 4.22
N GLU A 131 9.71 4.60 3.97
CA GLU A 131 10.33 3.31 4.23
C GLU A 131 10.48 2.47 2.97
N GLY A 132 11.60 1.73 2.88
CA GLY A 132 11.86 0.82 1.79
C GLY A 132 12.39 1.50 0.52
N MET A 133 12.46 0.75 -0.55
CA MET A 133 12.84 1.20 -1.90
C MET A 133 11.77 0.90 -2.95
N GLU A 134 10.74 0.16 -2.55
CA GLU A 134 9.65 -0.33 -3.39
C GLU A 134 8.34 -0.26 -2.62
N LEU A 135 7.23 -0.14 -3.35
CA LEU A 135 5.89 -0.12 -2.78
C LEU A 135 5.59 -1.40 -1.98
N ASN A 136 4.95 -1.22 -0.82
CA ASN A 136 4.48 -2.34 0.00
C ASN A 136 3.39 -3.12 -0.75
N SER A 137 3.68 -4.37 -1.11
CA SER A 137 2.79 -5.23 -1.87
C SER A 137 1.51 -5.67 -1.12
N ASN A 138 1.41 -5.40 0.19
CA ASN A 138 0.16 -5.59 0.96
C ASN A 138 -0.85 -4.47 0.68
N ASP A 139 -0.36 -3.30 0.30
CA ASP A 139 -1.17 -2.11 0.05
C ASP A 139 -1.29 -1.79 -1.43
N TRP A 140 -0.22 -1.96 -2.19
CA TRP A 140 -0.11 -1.54 -3.56
C TRP A 140 -0.02 -2.69 -4.56
N THR A 141 -0.64 -2.50 -5.71
CA THR A 141 -0.59 -3.44 -6.83
C THR A 141 -0.25 -2.68 -8.11
N HIS A 142 0.73 -3.16 -8.89
CA HIS A 142 1.03 -2.61 -10.20
C HIS A 142 0.06 -3.15 -11.26
N GLU A 143 -0.46 -2.27 -12.11
CA GLU A 143 -1.15 -2.64 -13.33
C GLU A 143 -0.14 -3.02 -14.42
N VAL A 144 -0.46 -4.05 -15.20
CA VAL A 144 0.38 -4.50 -16.31
C VAL A 144 -0.47 -4.51 -17.58
N GLN A 145 -0.22 -3.55 -18.47
CA GLN A 145 -0.96 -3.38 -19.71
C GLN A 145 -0.02 -2.96 -20.85
N LYS A 146 -0.42 -3.31 -22.07
CA LYS A 146 0.29 -2.88 -23.27
C LYS A 146 -0.08 -1.45 -23.65
N ASP A 147 0.76 -0.83 -24.48
CA ASP A 147 0.43 0.40 -25.19
C ASP A 147 -0.93 0.30 -25.91
N HIS A 148 -1.62 1.42 -26.03
CA HIS A 148 -2.95 1.55 -26.64
C HIS A 148 -4.05 0.70 -25.96
N TRP A 149 -3.87 0.33 -24.69
CA TRP A 149 -4.88 -0.41 -23.93
C TRP A 149 -6.16 0.42 -23.72
N VAL A 150 -6.01 1.66 -23.27
CA VAL A 150 -7.12 2.63 -23.12
C VAL A 150 -6.67 3.97 -23.69
N ASN A 151 -7.61 4.82 -24.12
CA ASN A 151 -7.38 6.21 -24.55
C ASN A 151 -6.24 6.37 -25.57
N ASN A 152 -5.90 5.33 -26.33
CA ASN A 152 -4.75 5.32 -27.27
C ASN A 152 -3.41 5.74 -26.65
N GLU A 153 -3.23 5.53 -25.34
CA GLU A 153 -2.01 5.86 -24.60
C GLU A 153 -0.81 5.07 -25.13
N LEU A 154 0.36 5.70 -25.15
CA LEU A 154 1.55 5.18 -25.85
C LEU A 154 2.50 4.37 -24.96
N GLN A 155 2.35 4.41 -23.64
CA GLN A 155 3.20 3.66 -22.72
C GLN A 155 2.69 2.22 -22.50
N ASN A 156 3.63 1.35 -22.17
CA ASN A 156 3.35 0.06 -21.56
C ASN A 156 3.41 0.24 -20.05
N TYR A 157 2.38 -0.14 -19.32
CA TYR A 157 2.44 -0.28 -17.87
C TYR A 157 3.05 -1.64 -17.53
N VAL A 158 4.02 -1.64 -16.64
CA VAL A 158 4.74 -2.86 -16.23
C VAL A 158 4.82 -2.98 -14.71
N ASN A 159 5.06 -4.19 -14.25
CA ASN A 159 5.21 -4.45 -12.83
C ASN A 159 6.61 -4.02 -12.37
N HIS A 160 6.71 -2.83 -11.74
CA HIS A 160 7.89 -2.26 -11.12
C HIS A 160 9.07 -1.99 -12.06
N VAL A 161 9.46 -2.96 -12.91
CA VAL A 161 10.66 -2.89 -13.76
C VAL A 161 10.33 -3.24 -15.21
N SER A 162 10.85 -2.43 -16.16
CA SER A 162 10.76 -2.72 -17.59
C SER A 162 11.61 -3.96 -17.99
N PRO A 163 11.40 -4.54 -19.17
CA PRO A 163 12.23 -5.66 -19.66
C PRO A 163 13.73 -5.36 -19.76
N GLY A 164 14.15 -4.11 -19.88
CA GLY A 164 15.55 -3.70 -19.93
C GLY A 164 16.13 -3.31 -18.57
N GLY A 165 15.32 -3.34 -17.50
CA GLY A 165 15.76 -3.08 -16.14
C GLY A 165 15.49 -1.67 -15.62
N GLY A 166 14.82 -0.81 -16.40
CA GLY A 166 14.41 0.52 -15.96
C GLY A 166 13.24 0.44 -14.98
N LYS A 167 13.33 1.12 -13.85
CA LYS A 167 12.25 1.18 -12.85
C LYS A 167 11.14 2.12 -13.31
N VAL A 168 9.89 1.67 -13.24
CA VAL A 168 8.71 2.51 -13.47
C VAL A 168 8.16 3.08 -12.16
N THR A 169 8.52 2.47 -11.03
CA THR A 169 8.25 2.98 -9.68
C THR A 169 9.46 2.76 -8.79
N GLU A 170 9.73 3.69 -7.89
CA GLU A 170 10.69 3.53 -6.79
C GLU A 170 10.30 4.44 -5.63
N ILE A 171 10.64 4.03 -4.40
CA ILE A 171 10.63 4.91 -3.23
C ILE A 171 12.05 5.45 -3.07
N LYS A 172 12.18 6.78 -3.07
CA LYS A 172 13.46 7.42 -2.95
C LYS A 172 13.32 8.83 -2.36
N ASP A 173 14.20 9.15 -1.41
CA ASP A 173 14.25 10.44 -0.72
C ASP A 173 12.89 10.80 -0.06
N GLY A 174 12.17 9.79 0.50
CA GLY A 174 10.86 9.98 1.15
C GLY A 174 9.69 10.17 0.17
N HIS A 175 9.83 9.81 -1.10
CA HIS A 175 8.77 9.97 -2.10
C HIS A 175 8.59 8.71 -2.95
N LEU A 176 7.36 8.40 -3.30
CA LEU A 176 7.08 7.51 -4.42
C LEU A 176 7.35 8.28 -5.72
N ARG A 177 8.17 7.70 -6.58
CA ARG A 177 8.43 8.19 -7.94
C ARG A 177 7.82 7.26 -8.96
N ILE A 178 6.97 7.81 -9.82
CA ILE A 178 6.43 7.11 -11.00
C ILE A 178 7.13 7.68 -12.22
N HIS A 179 7.91 6.84 -12.90
CA HIS A 179 8.71 7.23 -14.04
C HIS A 179 8.02 6.84 -15.35
N CYS A 180 8.11 7.72 -16.34
CA CYS A 180 7.84 7.41 -17.73
C CYS A 180 9.09 7.62 -18.55
N PHE A 181 9.52 6.60 -19.29
CA PHE A 181 10.77 6.64 -20.08
C PHE A 181 10.70 5.78 -21.33
N LYS A 182 11.62 6.06 -22.27
CA LYS A 182 11.76 5.27 -23.49
C LYS A 182 12.96 4.32 -23.38
N GLU A 183 12.72 3.04 -23.66
CA GLU A 183 13.72 2.00 -23.65
C GLU A 183 13.52 1.06 -24.85
N ASN A 184 14.58 0.81 -25.62
CA ASN A 184 14.53 -0.07 -26.81
C ASN A 184 13.38 0.25 -27.78
N GLY A 185 13.09 1.56 -27.97
CA GLY A 185 12.05 2.05 -28.88
C GLY A 185 10.62 1.99 -28.35
N LYS A 186 10.39 1.49 -27.12
CA LYS A 186 9.10 1.46 -26.45
C LYS A 186 9.07 2.42 -25.25
N ILE A 187 7.90 2.88 -24.91
CA ILE A 187 7.66 3.72 -23.74
C ILE A 187 7.11 2.84 -22.61
N TYR A 188 7.65 3.00 -21.40
CA TYR A 188 7.25 2.30 -20.20
C TYR A 188 6.89 3.30 -19.10
N SER A 189 5.88 2.98 -18.30
CA SER A 189 5.46 3.78 -17.18
C SER A 189 4.81 2.95 -16.07
N GLY A 190 4.54 3.59 -14.92
CA GLY A 190 3.88 2.99 -13.77
C GLY A 190 2.41 3.40 -13.65
N ARG A 191 1.57 2.43 -13.24
CA ARG A 191 0.20 2.61 -12.76
C ARG A 191 0.02 1.70 -11.58
N VAL A 192 -0.33 2.27 -10.42
CA VAL A 192 -0.41 1.54 -9.15
C VAL A 192 -1.74 1.78 -8.46
N TYR A 193 -2.24 0.76 -7.79
CA TYR A 193 -3.51 0.72 -7.09
C TYR A 193 -3.30 0.53 -5.60
N ALA A 194 -3.84 1.42 -4.76
CA ALA A 194 -3.88 1.23 -3.33
C ALA A 194 -5.15 0.49 -2.92
N LYS A 195 -4.98 -0.60 -2.11
CA LYS A 195 -6.12 -1.36 -1.54
C LYS A 195 -7.17 -1.78 -2.58
N VAL A 196 -6.74 -2.25 -3.73
CA VAL A 196 -7.59 -2.57 -4.89
C VAL A 196 -8.73 -3.55 -4.60
N LYS A 197 -8.61 -4.39 -3.58
CA LYS A 197 -9.62 -5.40 -3.20
C LYS A 197 -10.61 -4.90 -2.15
N GLU A 198 -10.27 -3.87 -1.42
CA GLU A 198 -11.02 -3.38 -0.25
C GLU A 198 -11.59 -2.00 -0.52
N GLY A 199 -10.76 -1.07 -1.01
CA GLY A 199 -11.09 0.32 -1.22
C GLY A 199 -11.60 1.01 0.04
N TRP A 200 -12.16 2.19 -0.15
CA TRP A 200 -12.83 2.95 0.89
C TRP A 200 -14.17 3.42 0.38
N LYS A 201 -15.17 3.45 1.25
CA LYS A 201 -16.46 4.05 0.95
C LYS A 201 -16.57 5.33 1.75
N TYR A 202 -16.64 6.45 1.07
CA TYR A 202 -16.65 7.80 1.63
C TYR A 202 -15.36 8.13 2.42
N GLY A 203 -15.15 9.39 2.66
CA GLY A 203 -13.99 9.86 3.41
C GLY A 203 -13.47 11.21 2.92
N TYR A 204 -12.34 11.57 3.48
CA TYR A 204 -11.46 12.60 2.96
C TYR A 204 -10.17 11.92 2.54
N ILE A 205 -9.83 12.00 1.27
CA ILE A 205 -8.66 11.33 0.70
C ILE A 205 -7.79 12.41 0.08
N GLU A 206 -6.50 12.41 0.39
CA GLU A 206 -5.57 13.40 -0.13
C GLU A 206 -4.24 12.77 -0.53
N ALA A 207 -3.57 13.43 -1.45
CA ALA A 207 -2.20 13.14 -1.82
C ALA A 207 -1.44 14.45 -2.05
N SER A 208 -0.17 14.48 -1.65
CA SER A 208 0.77 15.54 -1.97
C SER A 208 1.60 15.11 -3.18
N ILE A 209 1.47 15.85 -4.29
CA ILE A 209 2.01 15.41 -5.58
C ILE A 209 2.70 16.58 -6.30
N LYS A 210 3.89 16.31 -6.85
CA LYS A 210 4.55 17.16 -7.85
C LYS A 210 4.41 16.52 -9.23
N LEU A 211 3.84 17.28 -10.17
CA LEU A 211 3.52 16.80 -11.51
C LEU A 211 4.74 16.79 -12.44
N PRO A 212 4.79 15.88 -13.43
CA PRO A 212 5.87 15.80 -14.38
C PRO A 212 5.75 16.88 -15.47
N LYS A 213 6.88 17.44 -15.90
CA LYS A 213 6.95 18.39 -17.04
C LYS A 213 7.09 17.69 -18.35
N GLY A 214 6.34 18.10 -19.34
CA GLY A 214 6.60 17.71 -20.73
C GLY A 214 5.37 17.48 -21.58
N LYS A 215 5.43 17.91 -22.83
CA LYS A 215 4.34 17.69 -23.79
C LYS A 215 4.18 16.21 -24.09
N GLY A 216 3.11 15.63 -23.64
CA GLY A 216 2.79 14.21 -23.72
C GLY A 216 2.53 13.56 -22.37
N THR A 217 2.88 14.21 -21.24
CA THR A 217 2.53 13.73 -19.90
C THR A 217 1.02 13.77 -19.66
N TRP A 218 0.53 12.79 -18.93
CA TRP A 218 -0.83 12.71 -18.41
C TRP A 218 -0.82 11.99 -17.06
N PRO A 219 -0.37 12.68 -16.00
CA PRO A 219 -0.44 12.17 -14.63
C PRO A 219 -1.88 12.19 -14.12
N ALA A 220 -2.22 11.22 -13.25
CA ALA A 220 -3.52 11.17 -12.60
C ALA A 220 -3.46 10.61 -11.18
N PHE A 221 -4.30 11.19 -10.31
CA PHE A 221 -4.69 10.71 -8.99
C PHE A 221 -6.21 10.59 -8.98
N TRP A 222 -6.72 9.36 -8.95
CA TRP A 222 -8.10 9.05 -9.23
C TRP A 222 -8.57 7.76 -8.58
N MET A 223 -9.82 7.39 -8.74
CA MET A 223 -10.42 6.24 -8.06
C MET A 223 -11.39 5.47 -8.97
N MET A 224 -11.35 4.14 -8.81
CA MET A 224 -12.27 3.21 -9.45
C MET A 224 -12.99 2.35 -8.42
N PRO A 225 -14.23 1.88 -8.70
CA PRO A 225 -14.96 1.01 -7.79
C PRO A 225 -14.31 -0.36 -7.67
N VAL A 226 -14.28 -0.90 -6.44
CA VAL A 226 -13.74 -2.25 -6.16
C VAL A 226 -14.48 -3.32 -6.95
N ASN A 227 -15.81 -3.20 -7.05
CA ASN A 227 -16.67 -4.11 -7.79
C ASN A 227 -16.96 -3.57 -9.20
N PHE A 228 -15.90 -3.38 -9.98
CA PHE A 228 -16.01 -2.86 -11.35
C PHE A 228 -16.56 -3.90 -12.33
N HIS A 229 -17.58 -3.53 -13.11
CA HIS A 229 -18.17 -4.34 -14.17
C HIS A 229 -18.18 -3.63 -15.52
N SER A 230 -18.52 -2.33 -15.54
CA SER A 230 -18.60 -1.56 -16.77
C SER A 230 -18.39 -0.07 -16.56
N TRP A 231 -17.64 0.53 -17.46
CA TRP A 231 -17.47 1.97 -17.54
C TRP A 231 -18.49 2.57 -18.52
N PRO A 232 -19.09 3.75 -18.23
CA PRO A 232 -18.97 4.56 -17.00
C PRO A 232 -20.04 4.23 -15.95
N ALA A 233 -20.80 3.15 -16.07
CA ALA A 233 -21.96 2.84 -15.25
C ALA A 233 -21.63 2.60 -13.76
N ASP A 234 -20.43 2.10 -13.47
CA ASP A 234 -20.00 1.86 -12.09
C ASP A 234 -19.29 3.07 -11.47
N GLY A 235 -19.09 4.14 -12.23
CA GLY A 235 -18.50 5.37 -11.79
C GLY A 235 -16.97 5.41 -11.92
N GLU A 236 -16.43 6.64 -11.98
CA GLU A 236 -15.01 6.98 -11.91
C GLU A 236 -14.90 8.35 -11.25
N ILE A 237 -13.94 8.55 -10.37
CA ILE A 237 -13.70 9.79 -9.65
C ILE A 237 -12.25 10.21 -9.92
N ASP A 238 -12.06 11.27 -10.70
CA ASP A 238 -10.75 11.85 -10.96
C ASP A 238 -10.54 13.03 -10.02
N ILE A 239 -9.67 12.82 -9.02
CA ILE A 239 -9.38 13.83 -8.01
C ILE A 239 -8.46 14.90 -8.62
N MET A 240 -7.45 14.45 -9.38
CA MET A 240 -6.52 15.32 -10.10
C MET A 240 -6.06 14.67 -11.38
N GLU A 241 -6.13 15.40 -12.46
CA GLU A 241 -5.48 15.09 -13.73
C GLU A 241 -4.83 16.35 -14.30
N GLU A 242 -3.74 16.17 -15.06
CA GLU A 242 -3.11 17.21 -15.86
C GLU A 242 -2.67 16.64 -17.21
N VAL A 243 -2.61 17.48 -18.21
CA VAL A 243 -1.94 17.15 -19.48
C VAL A 243 -0.85 18.16 -19.79
N GLY A 244 0.34 17.66 -20.10
CA GLY A 244 1.53 18.51 -20.33
C GLY A 244 1.47 19.42 -21.58
N VAL A 245 0.34 19.42 -22.30
CA VAL A 245 0.02 20.42 -23.33
C VAL A 245 -0.62 21.68 -22.75
N ASN A 246 -1.15 21.60 -21.51
CA ASN A 246 -1.76 22.70 -20.75
C ASN A 246 -1.16 22.76 -19.33
N PRO A 247 0.13 23.05 -19.18
CA PRO A 247 0.85 22.94 -17.93
C PRO A 247 0.28 23.82 -16.83
N ASN A 248 0.29 23.29 -15.59
CA ASN A 248 -0.28 23.94 -14.40
C ASN A 248 -1.80 24.15 -14.42
N TYR A 249 -2.52 23.54 -15.35
CA TYR A 249 -3.98 23.44 -15.28
C TYR A 249 -4.37 22.04 -14.90
N VAL A 250 -4.91 21.91 -13.69
CA VAL A 250 -5.35 20.64 -13.12
C VAL A 250 -6.86 20.54 -13.15
N SER A 251 -7.36 19.35 -13.49
CA SER A 251 -8.79 19.08 -13.58
C SER A 251 -9.23 18.03 -12.59
N SER A 252 -10.47 18.11 -12.16
CA SER A 252 -11.20 17.02 -11.50
C SER A 252 -12.42 16.66 -12.33
N SER A 253 -12.74 15.36 -12.40
CA SER A 253 -13.88 14.88 -13.17
C SER A 253 -14.64 13.78 -12.44
N LEU A 254 -15.93 13.67 -12.74
CA LEU A 254 -16.79 12.59 -12.29
C LEU A 254 -17.46 11.96 -13.50
N HIS A 255 -17.32 10.64 -13.65
CA HIS A 255 -17.92 9.90 -14.75
C HIS A 255 -19.00 8.94 -14.25
N ALA A 256 -20.11 8.93 -14.93
CA ALA A 256 -21.28 8.09 -14.70
C ALA A 256 -22.04 7.87 -16.02
N THR A 257 -23.03 7.02 -16.06
CA THR A 257 -23.85 6.82 -17.28
C THR A 257 -24.41 8.13 -17.83
N ALA A 258 -24.90 9.00 -16.95
CA ALA A 258 -25.43 10.32 -17.33
C ALA A 258 -24.33 11.37 -17.58
N HIS A 259 -23.10 11.11 -17.17
CA HIS A 259 -21.98 12.05 -17.16
C HIS A 259 -20.72 11.43 -17.77
N VAL A 260 -20.56 11.60 -19.08
CA VAL A 260 -19.43 11.01 -19.81
C VAL A 260 -18.86 11.99 -20.84
N HIS A 261 -17.53 12.05 -20.95
CA HIS A 261 -16.83 13.00 -21.81
C HIS A 261 -17.17 12.81 -23.31
N SER A 262 -17.40 11.58 -23.76
CA SER A 262 -17.76 11.31 -25.15
C SER A 262 -19.06 12.00 -25.60
N ASN A 263 -19.93 12.37 -24.65
CA ASN A 263 -21.18 13.11 -24.89
C ASN A 263 -21.10 14.57 -24.44
N ASN A 264 -19.94 15.03 -23.95
CA ASN A 264 -19.73 16.34 -23.30
C ASN A 264 -20.68 16.56 -22.10
N THR A 265 -20.96 15.52 -21.32
CA THR A 265 -21.84 15.58 -20.15
C THR A 265 -21.13 15.30 -18.84
N GLN A 266 -19.81 15.03 -18.85
CA GLN A 266 -19.02 14.84 -17.63
C GLN A 266 -19.13 16.04 -16.69
N VAL A 267 -19.16 15.75 -15.41
CA VAL A 267 -19.03 16.76 -14.35
C VAL A 267 -17.54 17.01 -14.18
N THR A 268 -17.04 18.14 -14.68
CA THR A 268 -15.61 18.45 -14.66
C THR A 268 -15.36 19.91 -14.37
N HIS A 269 -14.22 20.21 -13.75
CA HIS A 269 -13.73 21.57 -13.57
C HIS A 269 -12.21 21.60 -13.62
N GLU A 270 -11.66 22.51 -14.41
CA GLU A 270 -10.22 22.79 -14.52
C GLU A 270 -9.88 24.07 -13.77
N MET A 271 -8.78 24.08 -13.03
CA MET A 271 -8.27 25.28 -12.38
C MET A 271 -6.75 25.42 -12.57
N TYR A 272 -6.28 26.68 -12.58
CA TYR A 272 -4.86 26.99 -12.61
C TYR A 272 -4.24 26.75 -11.21
N CYS A 273 -3.24 25.87 -11.15
CA CYS A 273 -2.43 25.59 -9.97
C CYS A 273 -0.98 26.03 -10.26
N ALA A 274 -0.63 27.23 -9.80
CA ALA A 274 0.69 27.81 -10.09
C ALA A 274 1.80 26.93 -9.49
N GLY A 275 2.69 26.44 -10.34
CA GLY A 275 3.82 25.61 -9.92
C GLY A 275 3.51 24.11 -9.74
N ALA A 276 2.37 23.62 -10.23
CA ALA A 276 1.99 22.20 -10.11
C ALA A 276 3.09 21.23 -10.61
N GLU A 277 3.87 21.66 -11.62
CA GLU A 277 5.01 20.91 -12.15
C GLU A 277 6.35 21.25 -11.46
N ASP A 278 6.39 22.22 -10.54
CA ASP A 278 7.64 22.70 -9.89
C ASP A 278 7.74 22.26 -8.43
N ASP A 279 6.62 22.25 -7.72
CA ASP A 279 6.53 22.00 -6.28
C ASP A 279 5.42 20.98 -5.96
N PHE A 280 5.42 20.48 -4.72
CA PHE A 280 4.34 19.64 -4.22
C PHE A 280 3.11 20.47 -3.91
N HIS A 281 1.96 19.98 -4.37
CA HIS A 281 0.63 20.51 -4.08
C HIS A 281 -0.26 19.41 -3.52
N THR A 282 -1.19 19.78 -2.64
CA THR A 282 -2.16 18.84 -2.08
C THR A 282 -3.41 18.78 -2.94
N TYR A 283 -3.72 17.59 -3.43
CA TYR A 283 -4.94 17.26 -4.14
C TYR A 283 -5.81 16.39 -3.24
N ALA A 284 -7.06 16.75 -3.07
CA ALA A 284 -7.92 16.07 -2.12
C ALA A 284 -9.37 15.95 -2.58
N ILE A 285 -10.07 14.98 -2.01
CA ILE A 285 -11.51 14.79 -2.15
C ILE A 285 -12.16 14.66 -0.78
N LYS A 286 -13.26 15.33 -0.58
CA LYS A 286 -14.25 15.04 0.47
C LYS A 286 -15.45 14.38 -0.19
N TRP A 287 -15.69 13.14 0.16
CA TRP A 287 -16.70 12.29 -0.45
C TRP A 287 -17.66 11.75 0.60
N THR A 288 -18.94 12.01 0.41
CA THR A 288 -20.04 11.53 1.26
C THR A 288 -21.15 10.96 0.35
N HIS A 289 -22.22 10.45 0.96
CA HIS A 289 -23.41 10.04 0.18
C HIS A 289 -24.10 11.25 -0.50
N GLU A 290 -24.00 12.43 0.12
CA GLU A 290 -24.71 13.63 -0.35
C GLU A 290 -23.91 14.45 -1.36
N ASN A 291 -22.58 14.44 -1.27
CA ASN A 291 -21.74 15.34 -2.03
C ASN A 291 -20.33 14.79 -2.24
N ILE A 292 -19.75 15.09 -3.40
CA ILE A 292 -18.33 14.97 -3.71
C ILE A 292 -17.79 16.40 -3.93
N THR A 293 -16.73 16.75 -3.20
CA THR A 293 -16.00 18.01 -3.37
C THR A 293 -14.52 17.72 -3.48
N THR A 294 -13.87 18.20 -4.55
CA THR A 294 -12.40 18.12 -4.71
C THR A 294 -11.73 19.44 -4.38
N TYR A 295 -10.45 19.37 -4.02
CA TYR A 295 -9.66 20.49 -3.56
C TYR A 295 -8.26 20.47 -4.15
N VAL A 296 -7.71 21.66 -4.39
CA VAL A 296 -6.29 21.90 -4.66
C VAL A 296 -5.80 22.90 -3.60
N ASP A 297 -4.81 22.50 -2.80
CA ASP A 297 -4.27 23.30 -1.68
C ASP A 297 -5.38 23.85 -0.76
N GLY A 298 -6.35 22.99 -0.43
CA GLY A 298 -7.48 23.33 0.41
C GLY A 298 -8.55 24.23 -0.25
N LYS A 299 -8.34 24.65 -1.50
CA LYS A 299 -9.33 25.45 -2.25
C LYS A 299 -10.24 24.50 -3.04
N VAL A 300 -11.56 24.74 -2.96
CA VAL A 300 -12.53 23.96 -3.72
C VAL A 300 -12.25 24.08 -5.21
N GLN A 301 -12.10 22.91 -5.87
CA GLN A 301 -11.97 22.81 -7.32
C GLN A 301 -13.29 22.44 -7.97
N LEU A 302 -13.91 21.32 -7.57
CA LEU A 302 -15.18 20.83 -8.06
C LEU A 302 -16.10 20.53 -6.88
N SER A 303 -17.39 20.75 -7.01
CA SER A 303 -18.40 20.28 -6.06
C SER A 303 -19.62 19.78 -6.80
N TYR A 304 -20.07 18.57 -6.47
CA TYR A 304 -21.20 17.91 -7.10
C TYR A 304 -22.10 17.23 -6.06
N ASP A 305 -23.37 17.60 -6.05
CA ASP A 305 -24.36 17.06 -5.11
C ASP A 305 -25.08 15.84 -5.68
N ASN A 306 -25.33 14.86 -4.84
CA ASN A 306 -26.24 13.75 -5.14
C ASN A 306 -27.67 14.30 -5.29
N ARG A 307 -28.16 14.32 -6.51
CA ARG A 307 -29.48 14.88 -6.86
C ARG A 307 -30.63 13.89 -6.66
N GLY A 308 -30.32 12.67 -6.19
CA GLY A 308 -31.31 11.61 -6.00
C GLY A 308 -31.89 11.06 -7.31
N LEU A 309 -31.17 11.17 -8.43
CA LEU A 309 -31.61 10.72 -9.76
C LEU A 309 -31.25 9.25 -10.06
N GLY A 310 -30.74 8.52 -9.07
CA GLY A 310 -30.37 7.11 -9.17
C GLY A 310 -28.95 6.87 -9.64
N ARG A 311 -28.61 5.59 -9.87
CA ARG A 311 -27.23 5.12 -10.13
C ARG A 311 -26.63 5.68 -11.43
N ASP A 312 -27.43 5.96 -12.44
CA ASP A 312 -26.93 6.54 -13.70
C ASP A 312 -26.33 7.94 -13.50
N ASP A 313 -26.78 8.66 -12.48
CA ASP A 313 -26.31 9.99 -12.09
C ASP A 313 -25.29 9.94 -10.94
N TRP A 314 -25.48 9.03 -9.99
CA TRP A 314 -24.69 8.91 -8.77
C TRP A 314 -24.30 7.45 -8.48
N PRO A 315 -23.27 6.90 -9.16
CA PRO A 315 -22.78 5.54 -8.87
C PRO A 315 -21.79 5.46 -7.70
N TYR A 316 -21.56 6.53 -6.97
CA TYR A 316 -20.48 6.71 -5.99
C TYR A 316 -20.84 6.27 -4.57
N ASP A 317 -21.73 5.25 -4.43
CA ASP A 317 -22.12 4.69 -3.13
C ASP A 317 -21.48 3.32 -2.84
N ASP A 318 -20.54 2.90 -3.66
CA ASP A 318 -19.76 1.68 -3.48
C ASP A 318 -18.33 2.01 -2.95
N PRO A 319 -17.55 1.04 -2.44
CA PRO A 319 -16.13 1.26 -2.15
C PRO A 319 -15.31 1.50 -3.44
N PHE A 320 -14.43 2.50 -3.40
CA PHE A 320 -13.49 2.84 -4.46
C PHE A 320 -12.05 2.70 -3.95
N TYR A 321 -11.15 2.25 -4.81
CA TYR A 321 -9.71 2.20 -4.54
C TYR A 321 -8.98 3.33 -5.27
N VAL A 322 -7.87 3.76 -4.70
CA VAL A 322 -7.03 4.84 -5.24
C VAL A 322 -6.12 4.32 -6.35
N ILE A 323 -5.94 5.13 -7.38
CA ILE A 323 -5.03 4.90 -8.49
C ILE A 323 -4.10 6.09 -8.65
N LEU A 324 -2.80 5.81 -8.83
CA LEU A 324 -1.79 6.77 -9.25
C LEU A 324 -1.14 6.26 -10.54
N ASN A 325 -1.07 7.09 -11.55
CA ASN A 325 -0.38 6.73 -12.79
C ASN A 325 0.22 7.93 -13.52
N LEU A 326 1.15 7.63 -14.40
CA LEU A 326 1.68 8.57 -15.36
C LEU A 326 1.52 8.00 -16.76
N ALA A 327 0.46 8.42 -17.47
CA ALA A 327 0.28 8.09 -18.88
C ALA A 327 1.14 8.99 -19.77
N TRP A 328 1.36 8.56 -21.00
CA TRP A 328 2.10 9.29 -22.02
C TRP A 328 1.34 9.28 -23.35
N GLY A 329 1.05 10.46 -23.87
CA GLY A 329 0.30 10.61 -25.12
C GLY A 329 -1.17 10.31 -24.95
N GLY A 330 -1.72 9.52 -25.86
CA GLY A 330 -3.14 9.18 -25.86
C GLY A 330 -4.04 10.30 -26.39
N ASP A 331 -5.34 10.10 -26.27
CA ASP A 331 -6.35 10.99 -26.86
C ASP A 331 -6.32 12.39 -26.23
N TRP A 332 -5.96 12.51 -24.95
CA TRP A 332 -5.89 13.80 -24.25
C TRP A 332 -4.45 14.26 -24.03
N GLY A 333 -3.59 13.48 -23.37
CA GLY A 333 -2.18 13.85 -23.19
C GLY A 333 -1.42 14.08 -24.48
N GLY A 334 -1.83 13.40 -25.57
CA GLY A 334 -1.27 13.50 -26.91
C GLY A 334 -2.06 14.36 -27.90
N MET A 335 -3.12 15.06 -27.48
CA MET A 335 -4.05 15.78 -28.37
C MET A 335 -3.38 16.80 -29.32
N ASN A 336 -2.25 17.34 -28.94
CA ASN A 336 -1.43 18.24 -29.75
C ASN A 336 -0.06 17.62 -30.14
N GLY A 337 0.04 16.29 -30.11
CA GLY A 337 1.26 15.51 -30.28
C GLY A 337 2.08 15.41 -29.02
N VAL A 338 3.12 14.61 -29.04
CA VAL A 338 4.04 14.37 -27.90
C VAL A 338 5.45 14.88 -28.23
N ASN A 339 6.23 15.22 -27.23
CA ASN A 339 7.64 15.55 -27.38
C ASN A 339 8.50 14.51 -26.65
N GLU A 340 8.87 13.42 -27.32
CA GLU A 340 9.66 12.34 -26.72
C GLU A 340 11.03 12.77 -26.21
N SER A 341 11.55 13.95 -26.61
CA SER A 341 12.80 14.48 -26.05
C SER A 341 12.66 14.97 -24.60
N ALA A 342 11.43 15.07 -24.08
CA ALA A 342 11.17 15.33 -22.66
C ALA A 342 11.41 14.09 -21.78
N LEU A 343 11.33 12.88 -22.35
CA LEU A 343 11.57 11.64 -21.61
C LEU A 343 13.04 11.47 -21.18
N PRO A 344 13.35 10.97 -19.97
CA PRO A 344 12.42 10.50 -18.96
C PRO A 344 11.74 11.63 -18.19
N VAL A 345 10.50 11.39 -17.75
CA VAL A 345 9.73 12.28 -16.86
C VAL A 345 9.29 11.52 -15.62
N THR A 346 9.02 12.24 -14.54
CA THR A 346 8.69 11.63 -13.23
C THR A 346 7.59 12.42 -12.54
N MET A 347 6.58 11.72 -12.05
CA MET A 347 5.60 12.17 -11.08
C MET A 347 6.11 11.79 -9.70
N GLU A 348 6.17 12.75 -8.77
CA GLU A 348 6.63 12.51 -7.40
C GLU A 348 5.45 12.65 -6.43
N ILE A 349 5.29 11.69 -5.53
CA ILE A 349 4.23 11.66 -4.52
C ILE A 349 4.87 11.58 -3.14
N ASP A 350 4.58 12.57 -2.30
CA ASP A 350 5.09 12.70 -0.94
C ASP A 350 4.31 11.79 0.01
N TYR A 351 2.97 11.82 -0.09
CA TYR A 351 2.10 10.94 0.68
C TYR A 351 0.76 10.70 -0.01
N VAL A 352 0.08 9.64 0.46
CA VAL A 352 -1.36 9.41 0.25
C VAL A 352 -2.00 9.11 1.60
N ARG A 353 -3.09 9.82 1.95
CA ARG A 353 -3.76 9.69 3.25
C ARG A 353 -5.26 9.55 3.07
N VAL A 354 -5.86 8.67 3.86
CA VAL A 354 -7.30 8.41 3.86
C VAL A 354 -7.85 8.62 5.26
N PHE A 355 -8.83 9.50 5.37
CA PHE A 355 -9.51 9.80 6.61
C PHE A 355 -11.00 9.45 6.47
N GLN A 356 -11.59 8.86 7.49
CA GLN A 356 -13.02 8.57 7.52
C GLN A 356 -13.68 9.17 8.77
N LYS A 357 -14.98 9.42 8.70
CA LYS A 357 -15.76 9.89 9.86
C LYS A 357 -15.73 8.83 10.96
N LYS A 358 -15.58 9.30 12.20
CA LYS A 358 -15.72 8.45 13.41
C LYS A 358 -17.16 7.99 13.59
#